data_67ad1ca613a61ebfea0deb9712555c44
#
_entry.id   67ad1ca613a61ebfea0deb9712555c44
#
_cell.length_a   1.000
_cell.length_b   1.000
_cell.length_c   1.000
_cell.angle_alpha   90.00
_cell.angle_beta   90.00
_cell.angle_gamma   90.00
#
_symmetry.space_group_name_H-M   'P 1'
#
loop_
_entity.id
_entity.type
_entity.pdbx_description
1 polymer ?
#
loop_
_entity_poly.entity_id
_entity_poly.type
_entity_poly.pdbx_seq_one_letter_code
_entity_poly.pdbx_strand_id
1 'polypeptide(L)'
;MDSPEIRAIKGLIRQCEAKATCRYVGLKEHQYHFQNLPFYETGKIEKNPMGEDDVLQTMELLRKIQPHQIYCAGDLADPHGTHKVCLDVVFESMRRLKAAGDAWVKDCWVWLYKGAWQEWDIADIEMAIPMSPDQVIKKRFGIFIHQSQKDSVPFQGSDMREFWQRAETRNANTAQLYAALGQTKYAAIEAFVRWHY
;
A
#
# COMPACT_ATOMS: atom_id res chain seq x y z
N MET A 1 16.08 -17.27 -15.88
CA MET A 1 15.20 -17.30 -14.68
C MET A 1 16.12 -17.39 -13.48
N ASP A 2 15.91 -16.60 -12.42
CA ASP A 2 16.75 -16.68 -11.22
C ASP A 2 16.63 -18.06 -10.55
N SER A 3 17.75 -18.57 -10.01
CA SER A 3 17.69 -19.79 -9.19
C SER A 3 16.91 -19.54 -7.88
N PRO A 4 16.44 -20.60 -7.18
CA PRO A 4 15.76 -20.46 -5.89
C PRO A 4 16.58 -19.67 -4.87
N GLU A 5 17.89 -19.86 -4.83
CA GLU A 5 18.81 -19.18 -3.91
C GLU A 5 18.90 -17.68 -4.22
N ILE A 6 18.99 -17.31 -5.51
CA ILE A 6 19.00 -15.91 -5.93
C ILE A 6 17.68 -15.24 -5.56
N ARG A 7 16.55 -15.92 -5.75
CA ARG A 7 15.23 -15.40 -5.35
C ARG A 7 15.14 -15.19 -3.84
N ALA A 8 15.63 -16.15 -3.07
CA ALA A 8 15.68 -16.03 -1.61
C ALA A 8 16.51 -14.82 -1.16
N ILE A 9 17.70 -14.61 -1.75
CA ILE A 9 18.54 -13.45 -1.45
C ILE A 9 17.82 -12.14 -1.80
N LYS A 10 17.21 -12.05 -2.99
CA LYS A 10 16.43 -10.87 -3.40
C LYS A 10 15.27 -10.60 -2.44
N GLY A 11 14.58 -11.64 -1.98
CA GLY A 11 13.51 -11.55 -0.99
C GLY A 11 14.02 -11.00 0.35
N LEU A 12 15.15 -11.52 0.86
CA LEU A 12 15.77 -11.05 2.10
C LEU A 12 16.19 -9.58 2.01
N ILE A 13 16.80 -9.15 0.89
CA ILE A 13 17.15 -7.74 0.68
C ILE A 13 15.90 -6.86 0.80
N ARG A 14 14.82 -7.18 0.09
CA ARG A 14 13.56 -6.42 0.15
C ARG A 14 12.91 -6.41 1.53
N GLN A 15 12.98 -7.53 2.26
CA GLN A 15 12.50 -7.58 3.64
C GLN A 15 13.34 -6.69 4.57
N CYS A 16 14.67 -6.67 4.40
CA CYS A 16 15.54 -5.79 5.17
C CYS A 16 15.25 -4.30 4.90
N GLU A 17 15.04 -3.92 3.64
CA GLU A 17 14.65 -2.57 3.26
C GLU A 17 13.29 -2.17 3.87
N ALA A 18 12.29 -3.05 3.79
CA ALA A 18 10.98 -2.83 4.40
C ALA A 18 11.07 -2.69 5.93
N LYS A 19 11.86 -3.55 6.62
CA LYS A 19 12.13 -3.43 8.05
C LYS A 19 12.80 -2.09 8.39
N ALA A 20 13.77 -1.67 7.60
CA ALA A 20 14.45 -0.39 7.79
C ALA A 20 13.48 0.79 7.64
N THR A 21 12.59 0.76 6.64
CA THR A 21 11.54 1.76 6.44
C THR A 21 10.56 1.79 7.62
N CYS A 22 10.11 0.63 8.09
CA CYS A 22 9.25 0.53 9.27
C CYS A 22 9.90 1.19 10.50
N ARG A 23 11.17 0.90 10.77
CA ARG A 23 11.93 1.51 11.86
C ARG A 23 12.11 3.03 11.68
N TYR A 24 12.38 3.47 10.45
CA TYR A 24 12.51 4.89 10.13
C TYR A 24 11.24 5.69 10.43
N VAL A 25 10.07 5.13 10.20
CA VAL A 25 8.80 5.77 10.55
C VAL A 25 8.39 5.55 12.01
N GLY A 26 9.18 4.82 12.79
CA GLY A 26 9.01 4.66 14.24
C GLY A 26 8.33 3.35 14.67
N LEU A 27 8.08 2.41 13.76
CA LEU A 27 7.52 1.11 14.10
C LEU A 27 8.56 0.21 14.78
N LYS A 28 8.12 -0.55 15.77
CA LYS A 28 8.91 -1.56 16.49
C LYS A 28 8.78 -2.93 15.79
N GLU A 29 9.71 -3.84 16.10
CA GLU A 29 9.79 -5.14 15.41
C GLU A 29 8.52 -5.98 15.50
N HIS A 30 7.79 -5.92 16.60
CA HIS A 30 6.54 -6.65 16.79
C HIS A 30 5.32 -6.03 16.07
N GLN A 31 5.49 -4.87 15.41
CA GLN A 31 4.41 -4.13 14.75
C GLN A 31 4.40 -4.31 13.23
N TYR A 32 5.32 -5.09 12.65
CA TYR A 32 5.29 -5.42 11.22
C TYR A 32 5.41 -6.92 11.00
N HIS A 33 4.65 -7.43 10.02
CA HIS A 33 4.52 -8.85 9.74
C HIS A 33 4.73 -9.11 8.24
N PHE A 34 5.52 -10.12 7.91
CA PHE A 34 5.69 -10.60 6.54
C PHE A 34 4.90 -11.88 6.39
N GLN A 35 3.78 -11.83 5.70
CA GLN A 35 2.87 -12.96 5.57
C GLN A 35 3.37 -14.02 4.60
N ASN A 36 4.22 -13.66 3.63
CA ASN A 36 4.72 -14.57 2.58
C ASN A 36 3.57 -15.33 1.89
N LEU A 37 2.55 -14.60 1.46
CA LEU A 37 1.34 -15.18 0.88
C LEU A 37 1.66 -16.06 -0.34
N PRO A 38 1.08 -17.27 -0.46
CA PRO A 38 1.38 -18.25 -1.50
C PRO A 38 1.20 -17.73 -2.93
N PHE A 39 0.24 -16.83 -3.17
CA PHE A 39 0.00 -16.29 -4.52
C PHE A 39 1.22 -15.54 -5.10
N TYR A 40 2.06 -14.98 -4.24
CA TYR A 40 3.12 -14.04 -4.66
C TYR A 40 4.32 -14.75 -5.27
N GLU A 41 4.74 -15.89 -4.70
CA GLU A 41 5.99 -16.55 -5.08
C GLU A 41 5.79 -17.55 -6.24
N THR A 42 5.88 -17.05 -7.46
CA THR A 42 5.76 -17.87 -8.68
C THR A 42 7.09 -18.03 -9.42
N GLY A 43 8.13 -17.27 -9.03
CA GLY A 43 9.37 -17.16 -9.81
C GLY A 43 9.19 -16.41 -11.13
N LYS A 44 8.00 -15.87 -11.41
CA LYS A 44 7.64 -15.12 -12.62
C LYS A 44 7.15 -13.72 -12.25
N ILE A 45 7.01 -12.85 -13.26
CA ILE A 45 6.37 -11.54 -13.09
C ILE A 45 4.89 -11.72 -12.78
N GLU A 46 4.23 -12.59 -13.55
CA GLU A 46 2.82 -12.93 -13.34
C GLU A 46 2.63 -13.70 -12.03
N LYS A 47 1.68 -13.26 -11.25
CA LYS A 47 1.34 -13.84 -9.95
C LYS A 47 0.19 -14.85 -10.09
N ASN A 48 0.10 -15.77 -9.14
CA ASN A 48 -1.07 -16.62 -9.05
C ASN A 48 -2.30 -15.79 -8.66
N PRO A 49 -3.51 -16.22 -9.01
CA PRO A 49 -4.72 -15.66 -8.43
C PRO A 49 -4.74 -15.91 -6.92
N MET A 50 -5.55 -15.14 -6.20
CA MET A 50 -5.82 -15.35 -4.78
C MET A 50 -6.27 -16.79 -4.52
N GLY A 51 -5.63 -17.45 -3.57
CA GLY A 51 -5.97 -18.80 -3.09
C GLY A 51 -6.60 -18.80 -1.70
N GLU A 52 -7.13 -19.96 -1.30
CA GLU A 52 -7.74 -20.14 0.02
C GLU A 52 -6.74 -19.89 1.16
N ASP A 53 -5.51 -20.38 1.03
CA ASP A 53 -4.47 -20.21 2.05
C ASP A 53 -4.08 -18.73 2.26
N ASP A 54 -4.11 -17.91 1.20
CA ASP A 54 -3.87 -16.48 1.30
C ASP A 54 -4.93 -15.79 2.18
N VAL A 55 -6.18 -16.18 2.00
CA VAL A 55 -7.32 -15.62 2.75
C VAL A 55 -7.29 -16.09 4.20
N LEU A 56 -7.10 -17.40 4.45
CA LEU A 56 -7.09 -17.95 5.81
C LEU A 56 -5.95 -17.36 6.64
N GLN A 57 -4.75 -17.28 6.08
CA GLN A 57 -3.59 -16.67 6.76
C GLN A 57 -3.83 -15.19 7.10
N THR A 58 -4.46 -14.44 6.19
CA THR A 58 -4.79 -13.05 6.43
C THR A 58 -5.90 -12.90 7.48
N MET A 59 -6.92 -13.75 7.47
CA MET A 59 -7.97 -13.77 8.49
C MET A 59 -7.39 -14.05 9.89
N GLU A 60 -6.45 -15.00 10.00
CA GLU A 60 -5.79 -15.30 11.27
C GLU A 60 -5.04 -14.08 11.83
N LEU A 61 -4.27 -13.39 10.97
CA LEU A 61 -3.58 -12.17 11.37
C LEU A 61 -4.56 -11.07 11.80
N LEU A 62 -5.63 -10.85 11.04
CA LEU A 62 -6.64 -9.85 11.36
C LEU A 62 -7.38 -10.14 12.67
N ARG A 63 -7.72 -11.41 12.96
CA ARG A 63 -8.28 -11.82 14.25
C ARG A 63 -7.34 -11.58 15.42
N LYS A 64 -6.06 -11.80 15.21
CA LYS A 64 -5.04 -11.54 16.23
C LYS A 64 -4.87 -10.05 16.54
N ILE A 65 -4.93 -9.19 15.51
CA ILE A 65 -4.70 -7.74 15.65
C ILE A 65 -5.97 -7.00 16.01
N GLN A 66 -7.11 -7.37 15.44
CA GLN A 66 -8.41 -6.69 15.55
C GLN A 66 -8.31 -5.17 15.30
N PRO A 67 -7.85 -4.74 14.12
CA PRO A 67 -7.58 -3.34 13.85
C PRO A 67 -8.87 -2.52 13.78
N HIS A 68 -8.83 -1.26 14.21
CA HIS A 68 -9.92 -0.30 13.97
C HIS A 68 -9.89 0.28 12.55
N GLN A 69 -8.71 0.30 11.94
CA GLN A 69 -8.52 0.82 10.59
C GLN A 69 -7.52 -0.03 9.82
N ILE A 70 -7.84 -0.29 8.56
CA ILE A 70 -6.97 -0.97 7.59
C ILE A 70 -6.74 -0.02 6.44
N TYR A 71 -5.49 0.19 6.04
CA TYR A 71 -5.12 1.01 4.89
C TYR A 71 -4.53 0.11 3.80
N CYS A 72 -5.18 0.08 2.65
CA CYS A 72 -4.79 -0.77 1.51
C CYS A 72 -4.49 0.06 0.27
N ALA A 73 -3.58 -0.44 -0.56
CA ALA A 73 -3.40 0.10 -1.90
C ALA A 73 -4.66 -0.17 -2.73
N GLY A 74 -5.36 0.88 -3.11
CA GLY A 74 -6.56 0.85 -3.97
C GLY A 74 -6.26 1.15 -5.43
N ASP A 75 -4.99 1.18 -5.81
CA ASP A 75 -4.57 1.37 -7.20
C ASP A 75 -4.68 0.06 -7.97
N LEU A 76 -5.77 -0.08 -8.71
CA LEU A 76 -6.05 -1.25 -9.55
C LEU A 76 -5.38 -1.16 -10.94
N ALA A 77 -4.71 -0.05 -11.24
CA ALA A 77 -3.93 0.14 -12.45
C ALA A 77 -2.50 -0.45 -12.34
N ASP A 78 -2.22 -1.18 -11.26
CA ASP A 78 -0.96 -1.88 -11.06
C ASP A 78 -0.68 -2.87 -12.20
N PRO A 79 0.33 -2.63 -13.04
CA PRO A 79 0.60 -3.47 -14.22
C PRO A 79 0.97 -4.91 -13.86
N HIS A 80 1.43 -5.16 -12.64
CA HIS A 80 1.80 -6.48 -12.13
C HIS A 80 0.64 -7.25 -11.53
N GLY A 81 -0.47 -6.60 -11.26
CA GLY A 81 -1.62 -7.16 -10.59
C GLY A 81 -1.39 -7.54 -9.11
N THR A 82 -0.19 -7.33 -8.56
CA THR A 82 0.14 -7.72 -7.18
C THR A 82 -0.68 -6.97 -6.15
N HIS A 83 -0.81 -5.65 -6.30
CA HIS A 83 -1.59 -4.82 -5.38
C HIS A 83 -3.07 -5.20 -5.43
N LYS A 84 -3.57 -5.51 -6.64
CA LYS A 84 -4.96 -5.99 -6.81
C LYS A 84 -5.20 -7.28 -6.06
N VAL A 85 -4.32 -8.29 -6.20
CA VAL A 85 -4.48 -9.57 -5.50
C VAL A 85 -4.40 -9.36 -3.98
N CYS A 86 -3.46 -8.56 -3.48
CA CYS A 86 -3.40 -8.21 -2.04
C CYS A 86 -4.70 -7.55 -1.55
N LEU A 87 -5.27 -6.65 -2.33
CA LEU A 87 -6.53 -5.99 -2.00
C LEU A 87 -7.69 -6.99 -1.99
N ASP A 88 -7.77 -7.86 -3.00
CA ASP A 88 -8.80 -8.90 -3.10
C ASP A 88 -8.73 -9.86 -1.88
N VAL A 89 -7.52 -10.23 -1.42
CA VAL A 89 -7.32 -11.04 -0.21
C VAL A 89 -7.87 -10.33 1.03
N VAL A 90 -7.59 -9.04 1.20
CA VAL A 90 -8.12 -8.27 2.34
C VAL A 90 -9.63 -8.18 2.27
N PHE A 91 -10.19 -7.89 1.09
CA PHE A 91 -11.64 -7.78 0.90
C PHE A 91 -12.36 -9.09 1.21
N GLU A 92 -11.86 -10.20 0.69
CA GLU A 92 -12.45 -11.50 0.95
C GLU A 92 -12.32 -11.90 2.42
N SER A 93 -11.16 -11.64 3.03
CA SER A 93 -10.96 -11.88 4.47
C SER A 93 -11.95 -11.11 5.32
N MET A 94 -12.16 -9.82 5.05
CA MET A 94 -13.10 -8.99 5.80
C MET A 94 -14.56 -9.43 5.62
N ARG A 95 -14.95 -9.83 4.39
CA ARG A 95 -16.30 -10.39 4.14
C ARG A 95 -16.54 -11.67 4.94
N ARG A 96 -15.56 -12.58 4.95
CA ARG A 96 -15.67 -13.85 5.71
C ARG A 96 -15.67 -13.64 7.20
N LEU A 97 -14.85 -12.73 7.73
CA LEU A 97 -14.84 -12.37 9.14
C LEU A 97 -16.16 -11.77 9.58
N LYS A 98 -16.74 -10.90 8.76
CA LYS A 98 -18.09 -10.36 8.99
C LYS A 98 -19.15 -11.48 8.99
N ALA A 99 -19.12 -12.36 8.01
CA ALA A 99 -20.06 -13.49 7.92
C ALA A 99 -19.90 -14.49 9.07
N ALA A 100 -18.69 -14.65 9.60
CA ALA A 100 -18.39 -15.46 10.78
C ALA A 100 -18.85 -14.82 12.11
N GLY A 101 -19.28 -13.56 12.10
CA GLY A 101 -19.74 -12.85 13.29
C GLY A 101 -18.62 -12.30 14.17
N ASP A 102 -17.43 -12.11 13.64
CA ASP A 102 -16.31 -11.47 14.36
C ASP A 102 -16.68 -10.03 14.76
N ALA A 103 -16.96 -9.81 16.05
CA ALA A 103 -17.62 -8.59 16.56
C ALA A 103 -16.84 -7.29 16.28
N TRP A 104 -15.50 -7.35 16.24
CA TRP A 104 -14.64 -6.19 16.00
C TRP A 104 -14.76 -5.65 14.57
N VAL A 105 -15.19 -6.49 13.62
CA VAL A 105 -15.27 -6.12 12.18
C VAL A 105 -16.23 -4.95 11.96
N LYS A 106 -17.31 -4.85 12.71
CA LYS A 106 -18.30 -3.75 12.61
C LYS A 106 -17.70 -2.36 12.89
N ASP A 107 -16.63 -2.30 13.69
CA ASP A 107 -15.95 -1.08 14.10
C ASP A 107 -14.65 -0.86 13.33
N CYS A 108 -14.33 -1.72 12.34
CA CYS A 108 -13.15 -1.63 11.50
C CYS A 108 -13.47 -0.91 10.18
N TRP A 109 -12.67 0.08 9.84
CA TRP A 109 -12.80 0.83 8.58
C TRP A 109 -11.66 0.48 7.64
N VAL A 110 -12.00 0.25 6.38
CA VAL A 110 -10.99 -0.04 5.34
C VAL A 110 -10.87 1.17 4.42
N TRP A 111 -9.67 1.73 4.39
CA TRP A 111 -9.31 2.90 3.60
C TRP A 111 -8.41 2.51 2.44
N LEU A 112 -8.73 3.01 1.26
CA LEU A 112 -7.99 2.77 0.03
C LEU A 112 -7.22 4.03 -0.35
N TYR A 113 -5.89 3.89 -0.48
CA TYR A 113 -5.04 4.95 -1.00
C TYR A 113 -4.60 4.65 -2.43
N LYS A 114 -4.24 5.65 -3.20
CA LYS A 114 -3.62 5.49 -4.50
C LYS A 114 -2.09 5.42 -4.37
N GLY A 115 -1.46 4.69 -5.31
CA GLY A 115 0.00 4.64 -5.43
C GLY A 115 0.58 5.88 -6.12
N ALA A 116 1.57 5.66 -6.99
CA ALA A 116 2.23 6.74 -7.73
C ALA A 116 1.62 7.01 -9.12
N TRP A 117 0.61 6.23 -9.54
CA TRP A 117 0.13 6.24 -10.92
C TRP A 117 -1.07 7.16 -11.14
N GLN A 118 -2.00 7.16 -10.21
CA GLN A 118 -3.27 7.89 -10.32
C GLN A 118 -3.67 8.49 -8.98
N GLU A 119 -4.66 9.38 -8.98
CA GLU A 119 -5.33 9.87 -7.78
C GLU A 119 -6.83 9.56 -7.89
N TRP A 120 -7.52 9.60 -6.76
CA TRP A 120 -8.97 9.57 -6.69
C TRP A 120 -9.57 10.82 -7.33
N ASP A 121 -10.76 10.69 -7.91
CA ASP A 121 -11.53 11.89 -8.22
C ASP A 121 -11.81 12.65 -6.92
N ILE A 122 -11.69 13.98 -6.96
CA ILE A 122 -11.86 14.80 -5.77
C ILE A 122 -13.24 14.66 -5.14
N ALA A 123 -14.26 14.32 -5.95
CA ALA A 123 -15.61 14.06 -5.49
C ALA A 123 -15.76 12.75 -4.70
N ASP A 124 -14.84 11.80 -4.89
CA ASP A 124 -14.87 10.49 -4.24
C ASP A 124 -14.05 10.46 -2.94
N ILE A 125 -13.22 11.48 -2.70
CA ILE A 125 -12.33 11.52 -1.54
C ILE A 125 -13.14 11.70 -0.26
N GLU A 126 -13.09 10.71 0.63
CA GLU A 126 -13.78 10.73 1.92
C GLU A 126 -12.87 11.13 3.09
N MET A 127 -11.55 10.95 2.94
CA MET A 127 -10.57 11.38 3.93
C MET A 127 -9.37 12.01 3.23
N ALA A 128 -9.02 13.23 3.62
CA ALA A 128 -7.89 13.98 3.10
C ALA A 128 -6.96 14.35 4.26
N ILE A 129 -5.73 13.84 4.22
CA ILE A 129 -4.74 14.08 5.28
C ILE A 129 -3.68 15.05 4.77
N PRO A 130 -3.66 16.31 5.29
CA PRO A 130 -2.65 17.28 4.89
C PRO A 130 -1.28 16.92 5.45
N MET A 131 -0.25 17.22 4.67
CA MET A 131 1.15 17.00 5.03
C MET A 131 1.92 18.31 5.02
N SER A 132 2.75 18.50 6.05
CA SER A 132 3.76 19.58 6.07
C SER A 132 4.93 19.26 5.11
N PRO A 133 5.75 20.26 4.74
CA PRO A 133 6.98 20.03 3.96
C PRO A 133 7.88 18.95 4.58
N ASP A 134 8.06 18.96 5.90
CA ASP A 134 8.90 17.97 6.60
C ASP A 134 8.34 16.55 6.50
N GLN A 135 7.02 16.40 6.53
CA GLN A 135 6.37 15.11 6.35
C GLN A 135 6.52 14.58 4.91
N VAL A 136 6.47 15.47 3.92
CA VAL A 136 6.76 15.10 2.52
C VAL A 136 8.20 14.61 2.38
N ILE A 137 9.17 15.34 2.97
CA ILE A 137 10.57 14.94 2.98
C ILE A 137 10.75 13.59 3.70
N LYS A 138 10.10 13.41 4.85
CA LYS A 138 10.14 12.14 5.59
C LYS A 138 9.61 10.98 4.73
N LYS A 139 8.49 11.18 4.02
CA LYS A 139 7.94 10.18 3.08
C LYS A 139 8.94 9.83 1.98
N ARG A 140 9.59 10.82 1.37
CA ARG A 140 10.64 10.63 0.35
C ARG A 140 11.78 9.77 0.86
N PHE A 141 12.32 10.06 2.03
CA PHE A 141 13.39 9.25 2.60
C PHE A 141 12.94 7.83 2.91
N GLY A 142 11.68 7.62 3.32
CA GLY A 142 11.10 6.28 3.43
C GLY A 142 11.18 5.50 2.11
N ILE A 143 10.87 6.14 1.00
CA ILE A 143 11.00 5.52 -0.33
C ILE A 143 12.47 5.23 -0.66
N PHE A 144 13.40 6.14 -0.34
CA PHE A 144 14.82 5.98 -0.63
C PHE A 144 15.47 4.81 0.13
N ILE A 145 14.91 4.37 1.25
CA ILE A 145 15.41 3.18 1.98
C ILE A 145 15.23 1.91 1.13
N HIS A 146 14.28 1.87 0.20
CA HIS A 146 14.10 0.77 -0.76
C HIS A 146 15.11 0.85 -1.91
N GLN A 147 16.41 0.78 -1.59
CA GLN A 147 17.53 0.97 -2.51
C GLN A 147 17.50 0.04 -3.73
N SER A 148 17.05 -1.20 -3.55
CA SER A 148 16.96 -2.19 -4.64
C SER A 148 15.87 -1.88 -5.67
N GLN A 149 15.00 -0.89 -5.40
CA GLN A 149 13.82 -0.60 -6.21
C GLN A 149 13.65 0.89 -6.56
N LYS A 150 14.38 1.79 -5.90
CA LYS A 150 14.15 3.25 -6.01
C LYS A 150 14.43 3.82 -7.38
N ASP A 151 15.43 3.29 -8.09
CA ASP A 151 15.96 3.85 -9.34
C ASP A 151 15.32 3.22 -10.59
N SER A 152 14.48 2.21 -10.42
CA SER A 152 13.79 1.56 -11.53
C SER A 152 12.29 1.61 -11.35
N VAL A 153 11.59 2.21 -12.30
CA VAL A 153 10.13 2.19 -12.35
C VAL A 153 9.72 1.16 -13.41
N PRO A 154 9.27 -0.03 -13.01
CA PRO A 154 8.72 -0.98 -13.97
C PRO A 154 7.55 -0.34 -14.72
N PHE A 155 7.46 -0.55 -16.03
CA PHE A 155 6.40 0.00 -16.89
C PHE A 155 6.30 1.54 -16.85
N GLN A 156 7.44 2.20 -16.87
CA GLN A 156 7.56 3.66 -16.80
C GLN A 156 6.80 4.39 -17.92
N GLY A 157 6.64 3.77 -19.09
CA GLY A 157 6.05 4.40 -20.26
C GLY A 157 6.87 5.62 -20.69
N SER A 158 6.18 6.69 -21.06
CA SER A 158 6.80 7.98 -21.44
C SER A 158 7.11 8.91 -20.25
N ASP A 159 6.71 8.56 -19.04
CA ASP A 159 6.97 9.38 -17.84
C ASP A 159 8.34 9.05 -17.26
N MET A 160 9.30 9.96 -17.45
CA MET A 160 10.69 9.80 -17.00
C MET A 160 10.91 10.07 -15.52
N ARG A 161 9.88 10.50 -14.78
CA ARG A 161 9.99 10.75 -13.34
C ARG A 161 10.20 9.46 -12.57
N GLU A 162 11.02 9.52 -11.53
CA GLU A 162 11.17 8.44 -10.55
C GLU A 162 9.88 8.22 -9.73
N PHE A 163 9.74 7.07 -9.13
CA PHE A 163 8.56 6.70 -8.36
C PHE A 163 8.21 7.73 -7.26
N TRP A 164 9.20 8.19 -6.50
CA TRP A 164 8.98 9.18 -5.45
C TRP A 164 8.50 10.54 -5.98
N GLN A 165 9.02 10.96 -7.15
CA GLN A 165 8.60 12.21 -7.80
C GLN A 165 7.13 12.14 -8.23
N ARG A 166 6.68 11.00 -8.75
CA ARG A 166 5.28 10.78 -9.12
C ARG A 166 4.38 10.84 -7.89
N ALA A 167 4.76 10.15 -6.80
CA ALA A 167 4.00 10.15 -5.55
C ALA A 167 3.89 11.55 -4.94
N GLU A 168 4.98 12.32 -4.90
CA GLU A 168 4.96 13.70 -4.41
C GLU A 168 4.13 14.63 -5.30
N THR A 169 4.29 14.54 -6.62
CA THR A 169 3.48 15.34 -7.57
C THR A 169 1.99 15.04 -7.38
N ARG A 170 1.61 13.77 -7.24
CA ARG A 170 0.23 13.38 -6.97
C ARG A 170 -0.31 14.08 -5.71
N ASN A 171 0.40 13.96 -4.60
CA ASN A 171 -0.01 14.57 -3.34
C ASN A 171 -0.06 16.11 -3.40
N ALA A 172 0.89 16.74 -4.11
CA ALA A 172 0.90 18.19 -4.30
C ALA A 172 -0.28 18.67 -5.16
N ASN A 173 -0.60 17.93 -6.24
CA ASN A 173 -1.74 18.22 -7.09
C ASN A 173 -3.06 18.13 -6.33
N THR A 174 -3.21 17.10 -5.47
CA THR A 174 -4.39 16.98 -4.60
C THR A 174 -4.51 18.19 -3.68
N ALA A 175 -3.42 18.65 -3.08
CA ALA A 175 -3.43 19.85 -2.25
C ALA A 175 -3.80 21.11 -3.03
N GLN A 176 -3.34 21.24 -4.28
CA GLN A 176 -3.71 22.36 -5.16
C GLN A 176 -5.21 22.36 -5.50
N LEU A 177 -5.80 21.19 -5.77
CA LEU A 177 -7.24 21.08 -6.02
C LEU A 177 -8.06 21.51 -4.80
N TYR A 178 -7.69 21.08 -3.60
CA TYR A 178 -8.34 21.52 -2.37
C TYR A 178 -8.20 23.03 -2.14
N ALA A 179 -7.02 23.60 -2.42
CA ALA A 179 -6.80 25.03 -2.32
C ALA A 179 -7.68 25.82 -3.33
N ALA A 180 -7.87 25.29 -4.53
CA ALA A 180 -8.77 25.88 -5.54
C ALA A 180 -10.24 25.86 -5.10
N LEU A 181 -10.62 24.92 -4.25
CA LEU A 181 -11.94 24.84 -3.61
C LEU A 181 -12.07 25.74 -2.36
N GLY A 182 -11.09 26.58 -2.08
CA GLY A 182 -11.12 27.52 -0.96
C GLY A 182 -10.58 26.98 0.35
N GLN A 183 -9.98 25.78 0.36
CA GLN A 183 -9.33 25.24 1.55
C GLN A 183 -7.94 25.85 1.78
N THR A 184 -7.41 25.65 2.99
CA THR A 184 -6.04 26.09 3.33
C THR A 184 -5.01 25.45 2.39
N LYS A 185 -4.00 26.22 2.00
CA LYS A 185 -2.88 25.74 1.19
C LYS A 185 -1.97 24.83 2.02
N TYR A 186 -1.91 23.57 1.64
CA TYR A 186 -0.97 22.58 2.20
C TYR A 186 0.14 22.24 1.20
N ALA A 187 1.27 21.73 1.67
CA ALA A 187 2.35 21.28 0.79
C ALA A 187 1.91 20.06 -0.03
N ALA A 188 1.18 19.17 0.59
CA ALA A 188 0.67 17.94 -0.02
C ALA A 188 -0.54 17.42 0.77
N ILE A 189 -1.36 16.59 0.12
CA ILE A 189 -2.48 15.87 0.75
C ILE A 189 -2.41 14.41 0.32
N GLU A 190 -2.50 13.47 1.27
CA GLU A 190 -2.79 12.07 0.99
C GLU A 190 -4.29 11.84 1.07
N ALA A 191 -4.86 11.23 0.04
CA ALA A 191 -6.29 11.05 -0.13
C ALA A 191 -6.70 9.58 -0.03
N PHE A 192 -7.87 9.34 0.57
CA PHE A 192 -8.41 8.01 0.80
C PHE A 192 -9.89 7.96 0.46
N VAL A 193 -10.30 6.80 -0.05
CA VAL A 193 -11.70 6.41 -0.24
C VAL A 193 -12.00 5.25 0.67
N ARG A 194 -13.17 5.20 1.27
CA ARG A 194 -13.58 4.11 2.14
C ARG A 194 -14.15 2.97 1.31
N TRP A 195 -13.75 1.74 1.64
CA TRP A 195 -14.42 0.55 1.14
C TRP A 195 -15.50 0.09 2.12
N HIS A 196 -16.73 -0.06 1.61
CA HIS A 196 -17.90 -0.52 2.36
C HIS A 196 -18.15 -2.00 2.07
N TYR A 197 -18.23 -2.85 3.09
CA TYR A 197 -18.40 -4.31 3.02
C TYR A 197 -19.58 -4.82 3.84
#